data_693304b4b94d57bda5e2ac14de4a0600
#
_entry.id   693304b4b94d57bda5e2ac14de4a0600
#
_cell.length_a   1.000
_cell.length_b   1.000
_cell.length_c   1.000
_cell.angle_alpha   90.00
_cell.angle_beta   90.00
_cell.angle_gamma   90.00
#
_symmetry.space_group_name_H-M   'P 1'
#
loop_
_entity.id
_entity.type
_entity.pdbx_description
1 polymer ?
#
loop_
_entity_poly.entity_id
_entity_poly.type
_entity_poly.pdbx_seq_one_letter_code
_entity_poly.pdbx_strand_id
1 'polypeptide(L)'
;MSWEDELSELKLRGELAEKMGGEDKVARQHEFGKLTIRERIDAFVDTDSFHEIGKLAGVAEYDEDGSLKEFTPSNFVFGTAAVDGRPIIISGDDF
;
A
#
# COMPACT_ATOMS: atom_id res chain seq x y z
N MET A 1 -9.88 19.29 -22.18
CA MET A 1 -9.09 18.15 -21.74
C MET A 1 -9.34 17.93 -20.26
N SER A 2 -9.61 16.70 -19.86
CA SER A 2 -9.94 16.35 -18.48
C SER A 2 -8.85 15.46 -17.89
N TRP A 3 -8.60 15.60 -16.59
CA TRP A 3 -7.70 14.73 -15.84
C TRP A 3 -8.44 13.60 -15.10
N GLU A 4 -9.73 13.42 -15.41
CA GLU A 4 -10.57 12.46 -14.69
C GLU A 4 -10.07 11.04 -14.82
N ASP A 5 -9.65 10.61 -16.01
CA ASP A 5 -9.16 9.25 -16.24
C ASP A 5 -7.87 8.99 -15.47
N GLU A 6 -6.96 9.94 -15.49
CA GLU A 6 -5.68 9.85 -14.78
C GLU A 6 -5.88 9.85 -13.26
N LEU A 7 -6.77 10.70 -12.75
CA LEU A 7 -7.10 10.74 -11.34
C LEU A 7 -7.77 9.45 -10.87
N SER A 8 -8.67 8.90 -11.70
CA SER A 8 -9.32 7.63 -11.40
C SER A 8 -8.32 6.47 -11.36
N GLU A 9 -7.35 6.45 -12.29
CA GLU A 9 -6.31 5.43 -12.29
C GLU A 9 -5.41 5.54 -11.06
N LEU A 10 -5.01 6.76 -10.67
CA LEU A 10 -4.20 6.96 -9.46
C LEU A 10 -4.93 6.47 -8.22
N LYS A 11 -6.20 6.76 -8.12
CA LYS A 11 -7.03 6.32 -6.99
C LYS A 11 -7.13 4.80 -6.95
N LEU A 12 -7.44 4.17 -8.09
CA LEU A 12 -7.52 2.73 -8.20
C LEU A 12 -6.18 2.06 -7.86
N ARG A 13 -5.10 2.59 -8.38
CA ARG A 13 -3.77 2.07 -8.10
C ARG A 13 -3.44 2.14 -6.60
N GLY A 14 -3.81 3.24 -5.94
CA GLY A 14 -3.65 3.39 -4.50
C GLY A 14 -4.48 2.38 -3.71
N GLU A 15 -5.72 2.12 -4.13
CA GLU A 15 -6.58 1.13 -3.51
C GLU A 15 -6.02 -0.29 -3.67
N LEU A 16 -5.51 -0.62 -4.86
CA LEU A 16 -4.88 -1.92 -5.12
C LEU A 16 -3.59 -2.09 -4.32
N ALA A 17 -2.83 -1.00 -4.13
CA ALA A 17 -1.62 -1.04 -3.31
C ALA A 17 -1.95 -1.40 -1.86
N GLU A 18 -3.05 -0.89 -1.33
CA GLU A 18 -3.48 -1.19 0.04
C GLU A 18 -3.92 -2.65 0.23
N LYS A 19 -4.29 -3.34 -0.83
CA LYS A 19 -4.66 -4.76 -0.78
C LYS A 19 -3.45 -5.70 -0.69
N MET A 20 -2.25 -5.18 -0.85
CA MET A 20 -1.00 -5.89 -0.57
C MET A 20 -0.82 -7.23 -1.28
N GLY A 21 -1.20 -7.32 -2.53
CA GLY A 21 -1.07 -8.53 -3.31
C GLY A 21 -2.29 -9.45 -3.27
N GLY A 22 -3.37 -9.00 -2.61
CA GLY A 22 -4.67 -9.64 -2.65
C GLY A 22 -5.03 -10.37 -1.36
N GLU A 23 -6.31 -10.72 -1.27
CA GLU A 23 -6.88 -11.33 -0.08
C GLU A 23 -6.24 -12.66 0.30
N ASP A 24 -5.87 -13.48 -0.68
CA ASP A 24 -5.28 -14.79 -0.43
C ASP A 24 -3.93 -14.68 0.27
N LYS A 25 -3.10 -13.73 -0.15
CA LYS A 25 -1.79 -13.51 0.47
C LYS A 25 -1.92 -12.93 1.88
N VAL A 26 -2.86 -12.05 2.08
CA VAL A 26 -3.15 -11.49 3.41
C VAL A 26 -3.66 -12.57 4.34
N ALA A 27 -4.60 -13.39 3.87
CA ALA A 27 -5.15 -14.51 4.65
C ALA A 27 -4.06 -15.51 5.03
N ARG A 28 -3.14 -15.80 4.13
CA ARG A 28 -2.02 -16.70 4.40
C ARG A 28 -1.11 -16.15 5.49
N GLN A 29 -0.86 -14.85 5.46
CA GLN A 29 -0.05 -14.18 6.49
C GLN A 29 -0.71 -14.34 7.86
N HIS A 30 -2.04 -14.14 7.92
CA HIS A 30 -2.80 -14.31 9.15
C HIS A 30 -2.82 -15.77 9.63
N GLU A 31 -2.90 -16.73 8.73
CA GLU A 31 -2.82 -18.16 9.07
C GLU A 31 -1.53 -18.52 9.82
N PHE A 32 -0.42 -17.87 9.45
CA PHE A 32 0.85 -18.07 10.13
C PHE A 32 0.98 -17.26 11.43
N GLY A 33 -0.08 -16.62 11.87
CA GLY A 33 -0.06 -15.79 13.09
C GLY A 33 0.69 -14.48 12.91
N LYS A 34 0.85 -14.02 11.67
CA LYS A 34 1.57 -12.79 11.37
C LYS A 34 0.62 -11.68 10.93
N LEU A 35 1.00 -10.44 11.21
CA LEU A 35 0.35 -9.26 10.67
C LEU A 35 1.02 -8.87 9.35
N THR A 36 0.26 -8.22 8.47
CA THR A 36 0.86 -7.59 7.30
C THR A 36 1.69 -6.39 7.76
N ILE A 37 2.56 -5.88 6.87
CA ILE A 37 3.36 -4.69 7.22
C ILE A 37 2.48 -3.49 7.51
N ARG A 38 1.37 -3.30 6.79
CA ARG A 38 0.45 -2.19 7.05
C ARG A 38 -0.22 -2.30 8.40
N GLU A 39 -0.62 -3.50 8.79
CA GLU A 39 -1.20 -3.75 10.11
C GLU A 39 -0.17 -3.49 11.22
N ARG A 40 1.08 -3.89 11.02
CA ARG A 40 2.15 -3.65 11.99
C ARG A 40 2.44 -2.16 12.16
N ILE A 41 2.46 -1.41 11.05
CA ILE A 41 2.65 0.04 11.10
C ILE A 41 1.49 0.69 11.86
N ASP A 42 0.25 0.35 11.53
CA ASP A 42 -0.93 0.90 12.21
C ASP A 42 -0.90 0.65 13.72
N ALA A 43 -0.44 -0.52 14.13
CA ALA A 43 -0.35 -0.88 15.54
C ALA A 43 0.77 -0.14 16.28
N PHE A 44 1.77 0.34 15.57
CA PHE A 44 2.98 0.93 16.15
C PHE A 44 2.92 2.45 16.25
N VAL A 45 2.34 3.12 15.26
CA VAL A 45 2.39 4.58 15.16
C VAL A 45 1.13 5.23 15.76
N ASP A 46 1.23 6.54 16.02
CA ASP A 46 0.08 7.32 16.46
C ASP A 46 -1.01 7.31 15.39
N THR A 47 -2.27 7.37 15.80
CA THR A 47 -3.43 7.35 14.91
C THR A 47 -3.32 8.44 13.86
N ASP A 48 -3.55 8.08 12.60
CA ASP A 48 -3.55 8.99 11.44
C ASP A 48 -2.21 9.72 11.20
N SER A 49 -1.11 9.24 11.78
CA SER A 49 0.20 9.88 11.63
C SER A 49 1.02 9.38 10.44
N PHE A 50 0.64 8.24 9.84
CA PHE A 50 1.45 7.64 8.77
C PHE A 50 1.22 8.32 7.44
N HIS A 51 2.31 8.77 6.82
CA HIS A 51 2.32 9.32 5.46
C HIS A 51 3.25 8.46 4.60
N GLU A 52 2.64 7.64 3.77
CA GLU A 52 3.37 6.70 2.93
C GLU A 52 4.07 7.39 1.75
N ILE A 53 5.32 6.97 1.51
CA ILE A 53 6.12 7.42 0.38
C ILE A 53 6.31 6.23 -0.56
N GLY A 54 6.05 6.44 -1.85
CA GLY A 54 6.23 5.38 -2.85
C GLY A 54 5.12 4.33 -2.88
N LYS A 55 3.92 4.68 -2.43
CA LYS A 55 2.76 3.77 -2.41
C LYS A 55 2.46 3.15 -3.76
N LEU A 56 2.73 3.87 -4.84
CA LEU A 56 2.42 3.43 -6.19
C LEU A 56 3.54 2.62 -6.86
N ALA A 57 4.60 2.33 -6.13
CA ALA A 57 5.68 1.47 -6.64
C ALA A 57 5.20 0.03 -6.73
N GLY A 58 5.49 -0.63 -7.84
CA GLY A 58 5.06 -2.01 -8.08
C GLY A 58 5.00 -2.31 -9.56
N VAL A 59 4.30 -3.39 -9.88
CA VAL A 59 4.13 -3.86 -11.26
C VAL A 59 2.69 -3.65 -11.69
N ALA A 60 2.48 -2.90 -12.76
CA ALA A 60 1.16 -2.64 -13.31
C ALA A 60 0.97 -3.42 -14.60
N GLU A 61 -0.22 -3.97 -14.81
CA GLU A 61 -0.64 -4.61 -16.06
C GLU A 61 -1.81 -3.83 -16.62
N TYR A 62 -1.80 -3.62 -17.92
CA TYR A 62 -2.82 -2.85 -18.62
C TYR A 62 -3.54 -3.71 -19.66
N ASP A 63 -4.82 -3.43 -19.86
CA ASP A 63 -5.59 -4.01 -20.93
C ASP A 63 -5.17 -3.40 -22.27
N GLU A 64 -5.66 -4.00 -23.37
CA GLU A 64 -5.38 -3.54 -24.74
C GLU A 64 -5.85 -2.09 -24.98
N ASP A 65 -6.88 -1.66 -24.26
CA ASP A 65 -7.41 -0.29 -24.37
C ASP A 65 -6.66 0.73 -23.52
N GLY A 66 -5.60 0.30 -22.80
CA GLY A 66 -4.79 1.17 -21.95
C GLY A 66 -5.30 1.33 -20.53
N SER A 67 -6.38 0.65 -20.16
CA SER A 67 -6.92 0.70 -18.79
C SER A 67 -6.10 -0.17 -17.86
N LEU A 68 -5.95 0.27 -16.62
CA LEU A 68 -5.26 -0.51 -15.60
C LEU A 68 -6.06 -1.77 -15.26
N LYS A 69 -5.48 -2.92 -15.55
CA LYS A 69 -6.10 -4.22 -15.31
C LYS A 69 -5.74 -4.76 -13.93
N GLU A 70 -4.46 -4.74 -13.58
CA GLU A 70 -3.95 -5.32 -12.35
C GLU A 70 -2.75 -4.52 -11.87
N PHE A 71 -2.59 -4.42 -10.57
CA PHE A 71 -1.44 -3.79 -9.95
C PHE A 71 -0.98 -4.61 -8.76
N THR A 72 0.29 -5.04 -8.81
CA THR A 72 0.93 -5.73 -7.69
C THR A 72 1.90 -4.76 -7.02
N PRO A 73 1.59 -4.29 -5.81
CA PRO A 73 2.47 -3.35 -5.14
C PRO A 73 3.79 -3.98 -4.72
N SER A 74 4.79 -3.15 -4.50
CA SER A 74 6.02 -3.57 -3.84
C SER A 74 5.70 -4.12 -2.45
N ASN A 75 6.45 -5.11 -2.00
CA ASN A 75 6.30 -5.63 -0.64
C ASN A 75 6.95 -4.74 0.43
N PHE A 76 7.53 -3.62 0.02
CA PHE A 76 8.19 -2.67 0.91
C PHE A 76 7.33 -1.44 1.12
N VAL A 77 7.04 -1.12 2.38
CA VAL A 77 6.26 0.06 2.76
C VAL A 77 7.17 0.99 3.53
N PHE A 78 7.15 2.27 3.15
CA PHE A 78 8.05 3.27 3.69
C PHE A 78 7.28 4.60 3.86
N GLY A 79 7.60 5.31 4.91
CA GLY A 79 6.98 6.62 5.09
C GLY A 79 7.41 7.32 6.37
N THR A 80 6.74 8.41 6.65
CA THR A 80 6.91 9.16 7.89
C THR A 80 5.70 8.96 8.78
N ALA A 81 5.92 9.00 10.09
CA ALA A 81 4.85 8.84 11.07
C ALA A 81 5.25 9.51 12.38
N ALA A 82 4.44 9.33 13.41
CA ALA A 82 4.78 9.77 14.76
C ALA A 82 4.54 8.65 15.76
N VAL A 83 5.36 8.60 16.81
CA VAL A 83 5.15 7.71 17.94
C VAL A 83 5.25 8.58 19.21
N ASP A 84 4.16 8.61 19.96
CA ASP A 84 4.03 9.50 21.13
C ASP A 84 4.36 10.96 20.78
N GLY A 85 3.88 11.41 19.62
CA GLY A 85 4.10 12.77 19.11
C GLY A 85 5.47 13.03 18.53
N ARG A 86 6.38 12.06 18.53
CA ARG A 86 7.73 12.21 17.99
C ARG A 86 7.77 11.79 16.51
N PRO A 87 8.25 12.66 15.61
CA PRO A 87 8.35 12.28 14.20
C PRO A 87 9.40 11.20 14.00
N ILE A 88 9.03 10.19 13.19
CA ILE A 88 9.89 9.06 12.85
C ILE A 88 9.83 8.76 11.37
N ILE A 89 10.82 8.03 10.89
CA ILE A 89 10.76 7.36 9.58
C ILE A 89 10.55 5.88 9.86
N ILE A 90 9.61 5.26 9.17
CA ILE A 90 9.28 3.85 9.38
C ILE A 90 9.25 3.13 8.04
N SER A 91 9.76 1.92 8.04
CA SER A 91 9.76 1.06 6.86
C SER A 91 9.69 -0.40 7.26
N GLY A 92 9.22 -1.21 6.35
CA GLY A 92 9.18 -2.64 6.54
C GLY A 92 8.71 -3.35 5.30
N ASP A 93 8.83 -4.67 5.30
CA ASP A 93 8.38 -5.50 4.20
C ASP A 93 7.65 -6.73 4.72
N ASP A 94 6.94 -7.41 3.80
CA ASP A 94 6.31 -8.71 4.07
C ASP A 94 6.22 -9.52 2.77
N PHE A 95 5.59 -10.69 2.85
CA PHE A 95 5.47 -11.64 1.73
C PHE A 95 6.80 -11.92 1.03
#